data_b730ed6b8a9b0946e50e1801d5af18a2
#
_entry.id   b730ed6b8a9b0946e50e1801d5af18a2
#
_cell.length_a   1.000
_cell.length_b   1.000
_cell.length_c   1.000
_cell.angle_alpha   90.00
_cell.angle_beta   90.00
_cell.angle_gamma   90.00
#
_symmetry.space_group_name_H-M   'P 1'
#
loop_
_entity.id
_entity.type
_entity.pdbx_description
1 polymer ?
#
loop_
_entity_poly.entity_id
_entity_poly.type
_entity_poly.pdbx_seq_one_letter_code
_entity_poly.pdbx_strand_id
1 'polypeptide(L)'
;MRPILTLRQYTHDLIVHSHDHAQLVFGLSGALDFEVQGHGSQVVQQSFVVVPSGFHHACGSANGSRCLVLDVPNEQWVSQSLGDHADASRRLLDNAGRLSLDAGQSQLVSWLAGSQISDPLIAQQGAVLLLASLNNAKPDSVGGRRLPYAALNAHIDQYAAYPLQVADLARIVGLSSARLHARFVAECGQTPMDYIRSRRLHIAVGLLRDSALPIGEIACRVGYTSQSAFAAAVLREFGASPGKLRREAGDK
;
A
#
# COMPACT_ATOMS: atom_id res chain seq x y z
N MET A 1 -10.50 21.27 12.97
CA MET A 1 -9.18 20.68 13.14
C MET A 1 -9.29 19.20 12.81
N ARG A 2 -8.46 18.66 11.91
CA ARG A 2 -8.49 17.22 11.61
C ARG A 2 -7.97 16.44 12.81
N PRO A 3 -8.55 15.26 13.14
CA PRO A 3 -8.02 14.43 14.21
C PRO A 3 -6.64 13.92 13.85
N ILE A 4 -5.68 14.02 14.77
CA ILE A 4 -4.29 13.58 14.57
C ILE A 4 -4.20 12.04 14.55
N LEU A 5 -4.95 11.35 15.41
CA LEU A 5 -5.04 9.90 15.48
C LEU A 5 -6.46 9.45 15.17
N THR A 6 -6.60 8.44 14.31
CA THR A 6 -7.89 7.84 13.96
C THR A 6 -7.79 6.31 13.86
N LEU A 7 -8.86 5.63 14.25
CA LEU A 7 -9.03 4.21 13.95
C LEU A 7 -9.83 4.07 12.67
N ARG A 8 -9.27 3.38 11.69
CA ARG A 8 -9.93 3.14 10.40
C ARG A 8 -10.13 1.65 10.18
N GLN A 9 -11.26 1.32 9.59
CA GLN A 9 -11.57 -0.01 9.09
C GLN A 9 -11.56 0.07 7.57
N TYR A 10 -10.86 -0.87 6.94
CA TYR A 10 -10.77 -0.99 5.50
C TYR A 10 -11.50 -2.25 5.06
N THR A 11 -12.24 -2.14 3.99
CA THR A 11 -13.01 -3.20 3.36
C THR A 11 -12.52 -3.44 1.94
N HIS A 12 -13.27 -4.17 1.13
CA HIS A 12 -12.91 -4.52 -0.24
C HIS A 12 -12.74 -3.32 -1.19
N ASP A 13 -13.22 -2.14 -0.80
CA ASP A 13 -13.15 -0.96 -1.66
C ASP A 13 -11.71 -0.45 -1.75
N LEU A 14 -11.20 -0.37 -2.96
CA LEU A 14 -9.91 0.26 -3.23
C LEU A 14 -10.09 1.78 -3.14
N ILE A 15 -9.46 2.38 -2.15
CA ILE A 15 -9.46 3.83 -1.95
C ILE A 15 -8.18 4.38 -2.56
N VAL A 16 -8.30 5.23 -3.58
CA VAL A 16 -7.16 5.92 -4.23
C VAL A 16 -7.28 7.40 -3.96
N HIS A 17 -6.27 8.00 -3.33
CA HIS A 17 -6.24 9.43 -3.04
C HIS A 17 -4.82 9.94 -2.77
N SER A 18 -4.72 11.25 -2.57
CA SER A 18 -3.52 11.93 -2.03
C SER A 18 -3.96 12.96 -0.99
N HIS A 19 -3.06 13.37 -0.15
CA HIS A 19 -3.28 14.40 0.87
C HIS A 19 -2.05 15.28 1.05
N ASP A 20 -2.27 16.49 1.56
CA ASP A 20 -1.28 17.56 1.75
C ASP A 20 -0.43 17.42 3.03
N HIS A 21 -0.51 16.29 3.71
CA HIS A 21 0.21 15.99 4.94
C HIS A 21 0.80 14.59 4.90
N ALA A 22 1.81 14.33 5.70
CA ALA A 22 2.35 12.98 5.85
C ALA A 22 1.43 12.12 6.71
N GLN A 23 1.30 10.85 6.36
CA GLN A 23 0.44 9.89 7.07
C GLN A 23 1.21 8.61 7.38
N LEU A 24 0.98 8.07 8.59
CA LEU A 24 1.45 6.74 8.97
C LEU A 24 0.26 5.84 9.26
N VAL A 25 0.28 4.64 8.69
CA VAL A 25 -0.79 3.65 8.84
C VAL A 25 -0.24 2.41 9.53
N PHE A 26 -0.69 2.13 10.74
CA PHE A 26 -0.24 1.02 11.60
C PHE A 26 -1.25 -0.10 11.57
N GLY A 27 -0.83 -1.33 11.27
CA GLY A 27 -1.69 -2.51 11.28
C GLY A 27 -2.04 -2.97 12.69
N LEU A 28 -3.33 -3.15 12.97
CA LEU A 28 -3.85 -3.69 14.24
C LEU A 28 -4.39 -5.10 14.08
N SER A 29 -5.16 -5.34 13.03
CA SER A 29 -5.68 -6.67 12.68
C SER A 29 -5.99 -6.77 11.20
N GLY A 30 -5.97 -8.00 10.68
CA GLY A 30 -6.12 -8.25 9.23
C GLY A 30 -4.89 -7.83 8.44
N ALA A 31 -5.05 -7.71 7.13
CA ALA A 31 -4.01 -7.28 6.21
C ALA A 31 -4.55 -6.19 5.30
N LEU A 32 -3.88 -5.05 5.25
CA LEU A 32 -4.20 -3.95 4.36
C LEU A 32 -3.20 -3.94 3.20
N ASP A 33 -3.69 -4.16 1.99
CA ASP A 33 -2.92 -3.96 0.79
C ASP A 33 -2.76 -2.47 0.54
N PHE A 34 -1.53 -2.03 0.37
CA PHE A 34 -1.16 -0.63 0.30
C PHE A 34 -0.19 -0.38 -0.84
N GLU A 35 -0.49 0.59 -1.68
CA GLU A 35 0.39 1.01 -2.78
C GLU A 35 0.69 2.50 -2.65
N VAL A 36 1.97 2.86 -2.67
CA VAL A 36 2.44 4.25 -2.70
C VAL A 36 3.33 4.41 -3.92
N GLN A 37 2.98 5.31 -4.84
CA GLN A 37 3.72 5.55 -6.09
C GLN A 37 4.06 4.27 -6.88
N GLY A 38 3.13 3.34 -6.96
CA GLY A 38 3.33 2.08 -7.67
C GLY A 38 4.14 1.02 -6.91
N HIS A 39 4.49 1.27 -5.64
CA HIS A 39 5.14 0.30 -4.78
C HIS A 39 4.12 -0.34 -3.85
N GLY A 40 3.73 -1.57 -4.17
CA GLY A 40 2.82 -2.36 -3.35
C GLY A 40 3.50 -2.86 -2.07
N SER A 41 2.76 -2.84 -0.97
CA SER A 41 3.15 -3.42 0.32
C SER A 41 1.92 -3.88 1.06
N GLN A 42 2.09 -4.73 2.06
CA GLN A 42 1.00 -5.18 2.91
C GLN A 42 1.25 -4.74 4.35
N VAL A 43 0.31 -4.01 4.93
CA VAL A 43 0.36 -3.59 6.32
C VAL A 43 -0.39 -4.61 7.16
N VAL A 44 0.35 -5.28 8.03
CA VAL A 44 -0.16 -6.27 8.98
C VAL A 44 0.21 -5.86 10.40
N GLN A 45 -0.24 -6.61 11.40
CA GLN A 45 0.18 -6.39 12.78
C GLN A 45 1.71 -6.32 12.91
N GLN A 46 2.22 -5.44 13.75
CA GLN A 46 3.65 -5.13 13.93
C GLN A 46 4.34 -4.48 12.70
N SER A 47 3.56 -3.93 11.78
CA SER A 47 4.12 -3.14 10.70
C SER A 47 3.33 -1.85 10.48
N PHE A 48 3.96 -0.89 9.84
CA PHE A 48 3.32 0.35 9.41
C PHE A 48 3.87 0.79 8.05
N VAL A 49 3.14 1.66 7.39
CA VAL A 49 3.56 2.31 6.16
C VAL A 49 3.61 3.81 6.35
N VAL A 50 4.59 4.44 5.70
CA VAL A 50 4.70 5.90 5.62
C VAL A 50 4.24 6.35 4.23
N VAL A 51 3.34 7.32 4.21
CA VAL A 51 2.89 8.05 3.03
C VAL A 51 3.35 9.50 3.18
N PRO A 52 4.38 9.94 2.44
CA PRO A 52 4.78 11.34 2.44
C PRO A 52 3.68 12.26 1.92
N SER A 53 3.77 13.54 2.30
CA SER A 53 2.87 14.58 1.82
C SER A 53 2.85 14.64 0.29
N GLY A 54 1.66 14.76 -0.30
CA GLY A 54 1.46 14.87 -1.74
C GLY A 54 1.55 13.55 -2.52
N PHE A 55 1.89 12.44 -1.88
CA PHE A 55 2.03 11.15 -2.58
C PHE A 55 0.67 10.51 -2.84
N HIS A 56 0.46 10.10 -4.10
CA HIS A 56 -0.68 9.26 -4.45
C HIS A 56 -0.50 7.86 -3.88
N HIS A 57 -1.53 7.36 -3.25
CA HIS A 57 -1.55 6.02 -2.71
C HIS A 57 -2.91 5.37 -2.87
N ALA A 58 -2.89 4.05 -2.87
CA ALA A 58 -4.07 3.20 -2.92
C ALA A 58 -4.05 2.23 -1.74
N CYS A 59 -5.19 1.98 -1.13
CA CYS A 59 -5.31 0.99 -0.08
C CYS A 59 -6.65 0.27 -0.13
N GLY A 60 -6.65 -1.02 0.25
CA GLY A 60 -7.84 -1.86 0.30
C GLY A 60 -7.55 -3.14 1.08
N SER A 61 -8.58 -3.85 1.49
CA SER A 61 -8.41 -5.09 2.25
C SER A 61 -9.45 -6.12 1.85
N ALA A 62 -9.01 -7.20 1.20
CA ALA A 62 -9.90 -8.26 0.73
C ALA A 62 -10.70 -8.94 1.84
N ASN A 63 -10.11 -9.09 3.02
CA ASN A 63 -10.71 -9.78 4.17
C ASN A 63 -11.04 -8.83 5.33
N GLY A 64 -10.95 -7.53 5.10
CA GLY A 64 -11.08 -6.52 6.12
C GLY A 64 -9.81 -6.35 6.97
N SER A 65 -9.49 -5.11 7.30
CA SER A 65 -8.39 -4.77 8.20
C SER A 65 -8.76 -3.58 9.08
N ARG A 66 -8.12 -3.51 10.24
CA ARG A 66 -8.24 -2.40 11.19
C ARG A 66 -6.86 -1.80 11.39
N CYS A 67 -6.76 -0.49 11.29
CA CYS A 67 -5.51 0.25 11.43
C CYS A 67 -5.67 1.46 12.37
N LEU A 68 -4.59 1.80 13.06
CA LEU A 68 -4.41 3.12 13.65
C LEU A 68 -3.75 4.01 12.60
N VAL A 69 -4.30 5.19 12.38
CA VAL A 69 -3.77 6.14 11.38
C VAL A 69 -3.35 7.42 12.09
N LEU A 70 -2.12 7.83 11.84
CA LEU A 70 -1.56 9.10 12.30
C LEU A 70 -1.47 10.06 11.11
N ASP A 71 -2.26 11.12 11.13
CA ASP A 71 -2.18 12.23 10.19
C ASP A 71 -1.31 13.33 10.80
N VAL A 72 -0.09 13.54 10.26
CA VAL A 72 0.86 14.54 10.80
C VAL A 72 0.40 15.93 10.37
N PRO A 73 0.12 16.85 11.30
CA PRO A 73 -0.55 18.12 10.97
C PRO A 73 0.21 18.99 9.97
N ASN A 74 1.48 19.30 10.24
CA ASN A 74 2.37 20.07 9.38
C ASN A 74 3.80 20.09 9.94
N GLU A 75 4.71 20.68 9.20
CA GLU A 75 6.13 20.83 9.52
C GLU A 75 6.39 21.61 10.82
N GLN A 76 5.59 22.66 11.07
CA GLN A 76 5.70 23.47 12.28
C GLN A 76 5.35 22.63 13.54
N TRP A 77 4.31 21.79 13.44
CA TRP A 77 3.93 20.89 14.51
C TRP A 77 5.07 19.89 14.82
N VAL A 78 5.70 19.32 13.79
CA VAL A 78 6.85 18.42 13.93
C VAL A 78 7.98 19.12 14.70
N SER A 79 8.34 20.34 14.28
CA SER A 79 9.41 21.10 14.91
C SER A 79 9.12 21.45 16.38
N GLN A 80 7.89 21.90 16.67
CA GLN A 80 7.51 22.37 18.01
C GLN A 80 7.25 21.22 18.99
N SER A 81 6.72 20.09 18.51
CA SER A 81 6.29 19.00 19.38
C SER A 81 7.36 17.95 19.64
N LEU A 82 8.31 17.78 18.72
CA LEU A 82 9.28 16.68 18.77
C LEU A 82 10.70 17.11 19.22
N GLY A 83 10.99 18.40 19.33
CA GLY A 83 12.29 18.87 19.79
C GLY A 83 13.45 18.22 19.05
N ASP A 84 14.38 17.63 19.79
CA ASP A 84 15.57 16.95 19.24
C ASP A 84 15.22 15.75 18.33
N HIS A 85 14.00 15.22 18.41
CA HIS A 85 13.52 14.14 17.53
C HIS A 85 12.99 14.64 16.17
N ALA A 86 12.83 15.96 15.97
CA ALA A 86 12.19 16.53 14.79
C ALA A 86 12.90 16.14 13.49
N ASP A 87 14.24 16.22 13.43
CA ASP A 87 15.00 15.92 12.21
C ASP A 87 14.96 14.43 11.83
N ALA A 88 14.98 13.55 12.82
CA ALA A 88 14.84 12.11 12.58
C ALA A 88 13.43 11.77 12.10
N SER A 89 12.41 12.40 12.68
CA SER A 89 11.02 12.22 12.29
C SER A 89 10.75 12.76 10.87
N ARG A 90 11.33 13.91 10.48
CA ARG A 90 11.25 14.39 9.08
C ARG A 90 11.80 13.37 8.09
N ARG A 91 13.01 12.87 8.34
CA ARG A 91 13.61 11.84 7.48
C ARG A 91 12.74 10.59 7.37
N LEU A 92 12.05 10.20 8.45
CA LEU A 92 11.09 9.10 8.42
C LEU A 92 9.89 9.45 7.53
N LEU A 93 9.29 10.63 7.72
CA LEU A 93 8.08 11.08 7.03
C LEU A 93 8.28 11.34 5.54
N ASP A 94 9.51 11.67 5.11
CA ASP A 94 9.87 11.89 3.70
C ASP A 94 10.14 10.59 2.93
N ASN A 95 10.28 9.46 3.63
CA ASN A 95 10.60 8.19 3.01
C ASN A 95 9.38 7.26 2.96
N ALA A 96 8.77 7.17 1.78
CA ALA A 96 7.68 6.23 1.54
C ALA A 96 8.14 4.79 1.75
N GLY A 97 7.34 4.00 2.44
CA GLY A 97 7.58 2.57 2.54
C GLY A 97 7.04 1.93 3.81
N ARG A 98 7.09 0.60 3.80
CA ARG A 98 6.71 -0.23 4.95
C ARG A 98 7.91 -0.41 5.88
N LEU A 99 7.64 -0.33 7.18
CA LEU A 99 8.59 -0.56 8.26
C LEU A 99 7.99 -1.52 9.29
N SER A 100 8.86 -2.18 10.07
CA SER A 100 8.45 -3.03 11.19
C SER A 100 8.49 -2.25 12.50
N LEU A 101 7.60 -2.62 13.39
CA LEU A 101 7.56 -2.17 14.78
C LEU A 101 8.30 -3.17 15.67
N ASP A 102 9.08 -2.67 16.59
CA ASP A 102 9.55 -3.50 17.71
C ASP A 102 8.44 -3.79 18.72
N ALA A 103 8.74 -4.59 19.75
CA ALA A 103 7.76 -5.00 20.74
C ALA A 103 7.20 -3.80 21.55
N GLY A 104 8.05 -2.84 21.92
CA GLY A 104 7.63 -1.65 22.66
C GLY A 104 6.74 -0.73 21.82
N GLN A 105 7.13 -0.50 20.56
CA GLN A 105 6.35 0.27 19.59
C GLN A 105 4.99 -0.37 19.32
N SER A 106 4.96 -1.71 19.17
CA SER A 106 3.73 -2.47 18.97
C SER A 106 2.79 -2.37 20.17
N GLN A 107 3.33 -2.38 21.38
CA GLN A 107 2.56 -2.18 22.61
C GLN A 107 1.99 -0.75 22.66
N LEU A 108 2.78 0.27 22.31
CA LEU A 108 2.33 1.67 22.28
C LEU A 108 1.20 1.84 21.26
N VAL A 109 1.34 1.30 20.05
CA VAL A 109 0.29 1.32 19.00
C VAL A 109 -1.00 0.66 19.52
N SER A 110 -0.88 -0.49 20.16
CA SER A 110 -2.03 -1.23 20.72
C SER A 110 -2.70 -0.46 21.86
N TRP A 111 -1.92 0.16 22.73
CA TRP A 111 -2.43 1.00 23.83
C TRP A 111 -3.18 2.23 23.28
N LEU A 112 -2.60 2.94 22.32
CA LEU A 112 -3.25 4.08 21.67
C LEU A 112 -4.55 3.66 20.99
N ALA A 113 -4.57 2.53 20.30
CA ALA A 113 -5.76 2.00 19.64
C ALA A 113 -6.89 1.61 20.61
N GLY A 114 -6.56 1.31 21.87
CA GLY A 114 -7.52 1.04 22.95
C GLY A 114 -7.88 2.28 23.79
N SER A 115 -7.19 3.40 23.60
CA SER A 115 -7.36 4.63 24.37
C SER A 115 -8.44 5.54 23.75
N GLN A 116 -8.83 6.58 24.52
CA GLN A 116 -9.76 7.62 24.03
C GLN A 116 -9.04 8.63 23.10
N ILE A 117 -8.63 8.16 21.91
CA ILE A 117 -7.94 8.99 20.91
C ILE A 117 -8.81 10.13 20.34
N SER A 118 -10.10 10.17 20.67
CA SER A 118 -10.97 11.34 20.44
C SER A 118 -10.68 12.52 21.36
N ASP A 119 -10.02 12.27 22.50
CA ASP A 119 -9.52 13.33 23.37
C ASP A 119 -8.29 13.99 22.71
N PRO A 120 -8.31 15.32 22.49
CA PRO A 120 -7.22 16.02 21.78
C PRO A 120 -5.87 15.91 22.48
N LEU A 121 -5.84 15.86 23.81
CA LEU A 121 -4.59 15.75 24.59
C LEU A 121 -3.99 14.35 24.40
N ILE A 122 -4.80 13.31 24.52
CA ILE A 122 -4.35 11.93 24.31
C ILE A 122 -3.86 11.74 22.86
N ALA A 123 -4.61 12.24 21.87
CA ALA A 123 -4.23 12.15 20.49
C ALA A 123 -2.91 12.88 20.19
N GLN A 124 -2.75 14.10 20.70
CA GLN A 124 -1.55 14.91 20.47
C GLN A 124 -0.31 14.31 21.15
N GLN A 125 -0.39 14.00 22.44
CA GLN A 125 0.74 13.43 23.17
C GLN A 125 1.07 12.01 22.69
N GLY A 126 0.04 11.21 22.37
CA GLY A 126 0.20 9.90 21.78
C GLY A 126 0.91 9.93 20.43
N ALA A 127 0.57 10.87 19.56
CA ALA A 127 1.23 11.08 18.27
C ALA A 127 2.70 11.48 18.43
N VAL A 128 3.00 12.40 19.35
CA VAL A 128 4.38 12.81 19.66
C VAL A 128 5.20 11.63 20.16
N LEU A 129 4.68 10.89 21.14
CA LEU A 129 5.37 9.73 21.71
C LEU A 129 5.59 8.64 20.67
N LEU A 130 4.58 8.37 19.84
CA LEU A 130 4.67 7.40 18.78
C LEU A 130 5.75 7.78 17.76
N LEU A 131 5.73 9.01 17.22
CA LEU A 131 6.75 9.48 16.27
C LEU A 131 8.15 9.46 16.87
N ALA A 132 8.33 9.93 18.10
CA ALA A 132 9.62 9.89 18.78
C ALA A 132 10.15 8.46 18.93
N SER A 133 9.27 7.50 19.22
CA SER A 133 9.64 6.08 19.33
C SER A 133 10.09 5.44 18.02
N LEU A 134 9.61 5.97 16.87
CA LEU A 134 9.91 5.44 15.56
C LEU A 134 11.27 5.88 14.99
N ASN A 135 11.97 6.82 15.62
CA ASN A 135 13.25 7.34 15.14
C ASN A 135 14.34 6.27 14.96
N ASN A 136 14.19 5.15 15.65
CA ASN A 136 15.05 3.96 15.53
C ASN A 136 14.35 2.80 14.79
N ALA A 137 13.18 3.04 14.17
CA ALA A 137 12.50 2.01 13.39
C ALA A 137 13.43 1.54 12.28
N LYS A 138 13.75 0.26 12.32
CA LYS A 138 14.59 -0.35 11.27
C LYS A 138 13.69 -0.60 10.06
N PRO A 139 14.14 -0.27 8.84
CA PRO A 139 13.51 -0.82 7.66
C PRO A 139 13.48 -2.34 7.83
N ASP A 140 12.36 -2.97 7.46
CA ASP A 140 12.19 -4.42 7.56
C ASP A 140 13.43 -5.11 7.00
N SER A 141 14.30 -5.57 7.88
CA SER A 141 15.51 -6.26 7.49
C SER A 141 15.19 -7.73 7.18
N VAL A 142 14.34 -7.93 6.19
CA VAL A 142 14.43 -9.15 5.40
C VAL A 142 15.65 -8.95 4.52
N GLY A 143 16.75 -9.56 4.89
CA GLY A 143 18.10 -9.35 4.38
C GLY A 143 18.18 -9.12 2.87
N GLY A 144 18.56 -7.92 2.47
CA GLY A 144 18.80 -7.56 1.08
C GLY A 144 18.06 -6.29 0.65
N ARG A 145 18.73 -5.51 -0.20
CA ARG A 145 18.16 -4.36 -0.92
C ARG A 145 16.76 -4.72 -1.45
N ARG A 146 15.72 -3.97 -1.06
CA ARG A 146 14.32 -4.21 -1.49
C ARG A 146 14.24 -4.48 -2.99
N LEU A 147 13.25 -5.28 -3.39
CA LEU A 147 13.00 -5.49 -4.81
C LEU A 147 12.69 -4.13 -5.48
N PRO A 148 13.26 -3.85 -6.66
CA PRO A 148 13.03 -2.60 -7.38
C PRO A 148 11.64 -2.65 -8.06
N TYR A 149 10.57 -2.50 -7.27
CA TYR A 149 9.20 -2.61 -7.74
C TYR A 149 8.88 -1.65 -8.89
N ALA A 150 9.47 -0.46 -8.91
CA ALA A 150 9.30 0.46 -10.04
C ALA A 150 9.76 -0.15 -11.38
N ALA A 151 10.91 -0.82 -11.39
CA ALA A 151 11.43 -1.49 -12.58
C ALA A 151 10.60 -2.74 -12.93
N LEU A 152 10.16 -3.50 -11.91
CA LEU A 152 9.30 -4.65 -12.08
C LEU A 152 7.93 -4.24 -12.66
N ASN A 153 7.31 -3.20 -12.11
CA ASN A 153 6.04 -2.67 -12.59
C ASN A 153 6.15 -2.14 -14.02
N ALA A 154 7.18 -1.33 -14.32
CA ALA A 154 7.41 -0.84 -15.67
C ALA A 154 7.53 -1.98 -16.69
N HIS A 155 8.21 -3.06 -16.33
CA HIS A 155 8.31 -4.25 -17.19
C HIS A 155 6.97 -4.97 -17.33
N ILE A 156 6.22 -5.18 -16.24
CA ILE A 156 4.91 -5.80 -16.30
C ILE A 156 3.95 -4.96 -17.16
N ASP A 157 3.95 -3.63 -17.00
CA ASP A 157 3.10 -2.71 -17.74
C ASP A 157 3.42 -2.75 -19.24
N GLN A 158 4.72 -2.72 -19.59
CA GLN A 158 5.19 -2.78 -20.97
C GLN A 158 4.82 -4.10 -21.66
N TYR A 159 4.85 -5.21 -20.94
CA TYR A 159 4.61 -6.54 -21.47
C TYR A 159 3.31 -7.18 -20.96
N ALA A 160 2.33 -6.37 -20.55
CA ALA A 160 1.08 -6.85 -19.96
C ALA A 160 0.30 -7.81 -20.89
N ALA A 161 0.35 -7.59 -22.20
CA ALA A 161 -0.31 -8.43 -23.20
C ALA A 161 0.39 -9.77 -23.45
N TYR A 162 1.67 -9.90 -23.07
CA TYR A 162 2.50 -11.07 -23.41
C TYR A 162 2.61 -12.06 -22.25
N PRO A 163 2.92 -13.34 -22.51
CA PRO A 163 3.15 -14.31 -21.44
C PRO A 163 4.43 -13.95 -20.67
N LEU A 164 4.25 -13.42 -19.46
CA LEU A 164 5.34 -13.12 -18.51
C LEU A 164 5.55 -14.32 -17.60
N GLN A 165 6.82 -14.63 -17.36
CA GLN A 165 7.25 -15.68 -16.43
C GLN A 165 8.00 -15.08 -15.24
N VAL A 166 8.05 -15.82 -14.13
CA VAL A 166 8.83 -15.41 -12.95
C VAL A 166 10.32 -15.19 -13.30
N ALA A 167 10.84 -15.97 -14.25
CA ALA A 167 12.21 -15.84 -14.73
C ALA A 167 12.51 -14.47 -15.38
N ASP A 168 11.52 -13.86 -16.03
CA ASP A 168 11.70 -12.54 -16.65
C ASP A 168 11.90 -11.48 -15.59
N LEU A 169 11.08 -11.49 -14.54
CA LEU A 169 11.24 -10.58 -13.39
C LEU A 169 12.53 -10.87 -12.61
N ALA A 170 12.89 -12.15 -12.46
CA ALA A 170 14.10 -12.54 -11.77
C ALA A 170 15.38 -11.99 -12.46
N ARG A 171 15.39 -11.96 -13.79
CA ARG A 171 16.48 -11.42 -14.60
C ARG A 171 16.67 -9.92 -14.37
N ILE A 172 15.56 -9.15 -14.24
CA ILE A 172 15.60 -7.70 -14.01
C ILE A 172 16.31 -7.38 -12.70
N VAL A 173 16.07 -8.19 -11.68
CA VAL A 173 16.60 -7.95 -10.33
C VAL A 173 17.89 -8.73 -10.01
N GLY A 174 18.40 -9.49 -10.98
CA GLY A 174 19.62 -10.29 -10.80
C GLY A 174 19.48 -11.43 -9.79
N LEU A 175 18.29 -12.02 -9.66
CA LEU A 175 18.00 -13.11 -8.74
C LEU A 175 17.62 -14.39 -9.51
N SER A 176 17.76 -15.55 -8.84
CA SER A 176 17.09 -16.76 -9.31
C SER A 176 15.57 -16.69 -9.07
N SER A 177 14.77 -17.43 -9.86
CA SER A 177 13.32 -17.47 -9.69
C SER A 177 12.89 -17.90 -8.28
N ALA A 178 13.61 -18.83 -7.67
CA ALA A 178 13.34 -19.28 -6.30
C ALA A 178 13.59 -18.17 -5.27
N ARG A 179 14.71 -17.44 -5.42
CA ARG A 179 15.02 -16.29 -4.54
C ARG A 179 14.05 -15.14 -4.72
N LEU A 180 13.67 -14.86 -5.97
CA LEU A 180 12.65 -13.85 -6.25
C LEU A 180 11.32 -14.24 -5.61
N HIS A 181 10.89 -15.49 -5.76
CA HIS A 181 9.65 -15.98 -5.15
C HIS A 181 9.66 -15.82 -3.63
N ALA A 182 10.73 -16.25 -2.95
CA ALA A 182 10.87 -16.10 -1.51
C ALA A 182 10.81 -14.62 -1.08
N ARG A 183 11.43 -13.72 -1.85
CA ARG A 183 11.43 -12.29 -1.57
C ARG A 183 10.07 -11.64 -1.80
N PHE A 184 9.34 -11.99 -2.87
CA PHE A 184 7.98 -11.50 -3.08
C PHE A 184 7.06 -11.91 -1.93
N VAL A 185 7.10 -13.17 -1.51
CA VAL A 185 6.31 -13.64 -0.37
C VAL A 185 6.70 -12.90 0.91
N ALA A 186 7.99 -12.70 1.16
CA ALA A 186 8.47 -12.00 2.35
C ALA A 186 8.17 -10.48 2.33
N GLU A 187 8.26 -9.82 1.17
CA GLU A 187 8.11 -8.36 1.06
C GLU A 187 6.66 -7.91 0.86
N CYS A 188 5.80 -8.69 0.17
CA CYS A 188 4.43 -8.31 -0.14
C CYS A 188 3.38 -9.41 0.08
N GLY A 189 3.75 -10.55 0.66
CA GLY A 189 2.80 -11.63 0.98
C GLY A 189 2.22 -12.37 -0.22
N GLN A 190 2.68 -12.08 -1.45
CA GLN A 190 2.15 -12.63 -2.69
C GLN A 190 3.24 -13.40 -3.45
N THR A 191 2.81 -14.34 -4.30
CA THR A 191 3.74 -14.93 -5.27
C THR A 191 4.01 -13.93 -6.41
N PRO A 192 5.17 -14.03 -7.12
CA PRO A 192 5.43 -13.19 -8.29
C PRO A 192 4.35 -13.28 -9.37
N MET A 193 3.76 -14.47 -9.57
CA MET A 193 2.69 -14.67 -10.54
C MET A 193 1.38 -14.02 -10.12
N ASP A 194 1.05 -14.03 -8.83
CA ASP A 194 -0.13 -13.35 -8.32
C ASP A 194 0.05 -11.82 -8.43
N TYR A 195 1.25 -11.33 -8.15
CA TYR A 195 1.61 -9.92 -8.34
C TYR A 195 1.46 -9.47 -9.81
N ILE A 196 1.99 -10.24 -10.78
CA ILE A 196 1.80 -9.96 -12.21
C ILE A 196 0.30 -9.93 -12.56
N ARG A 197 -0.47 -10.88 -12.05
CA ARG A 197 -1.92 -10.97 -12.31
C ARG A 197 -2.66 -9.77 -11.76
N SER A 198 -2.42 -9.43 -10.50
CA SER A 198 -3.03 -8.25 -9.85
C SER A 198 -2.66 -6.97 -10.60
N ARG A 199 -1.38 -6.76 -10.95
CA ARG A 199 -0.94 -5.59 -11.71
C ARG A 199 -1.64 -5.45 -13.05
N ARG A 200 -1.78 -6.54 -13.82
CA ARG A 200 -2.53 -6.58 -15.08
C ARG A 200 -4.00 -6.19 -14.92
N LEU A 201 -4.63 -6.65 -13.84
CA LEU A 201 -6.02 -6.31 -13.55
C LEU A 201 -6.17 -4.82 -13.18
N HIS A 202 -5.21 -4.24 -12.47
CA HIS A 202 -5.19 -2.79 -12.19
C HIS A 202 -5.06 -1.95 -13.48
N ILE A 203 -4.18 -2.36 -14.41
CA ILE A 203 -4.09 -1.73 -15.74
C ILE A 203 -5.44 -1.81 -16.47
N ALA A 204 -6.08 -2.99 -16.43
CA ALA A 204 -7.39 -3.18 -17.05
C ALA A 204 -8.46 -2.27 -16.45
N VAL A 205 -8.48 -2.07 -15.12
CA VAL A 205 -9.44 -1.14 -14.48
C VAL A 205 -9.21 0.30 -14.94
N GLY A 206 -7.95 0.74 -15.08
CA GLY A 206 -7.63 2.02 -15.70
C GLY A 206 -8.22 2.12 -17.12
N LEU A 207 -7.96 1.13 -17.98
CA LEU A 207 -8.51 1.11 -19.34
C LEU A 207 -10.04 1.06 -19.38
N LEU A 208 -10.69 0.35 -18.45
CA LEU A 208 -12.15 0.32 -18.35
C LEU A 208 -12.73 1.69 -18.02
N ARG A 209 -12.05 2.48 -17.19
CA ARG A 209 -12.49 3.80 -16.74
C ARG A 209 -12.18 4.89 -17.75
N ASP A 210 -11.00 4.83 -18.36
CA ASP A 210 -10.43 5.95 -19.11
C ASP A 210 -10.56 5.77 -20.63
N SER A 211 -11.17 4.67 -21.10
CA SER A 211 -11.31 4.39 -22.55
C SER A 211 -12.66 3.79 -22.91
N ALA A 212 -13.04 3.96 -24.19
CA ALA A 212 -14.19 3.32 -24.81
C ALA A 212 -13.87 1.93 -25.42
N LEU A 213 -12.69 1.38 -25.18
CA LEU A 213 -12.26 0.10 -25.77
C LEU A 213 -13.22 -1.04 -25.42
N PRO A 214 -13.52 -1.94 -26.36
CA PRO A 214 -14.30 -3.14 -26.06
C PRO A 214 -13.66 -3.96 -24.93
N ILE A 215 -14.49 -4.55 -24.06
CA ILE A 215 -14.01 -5.34 -22.90
C ILE A 215 -13.11 -6.50 -23.36
N GLY A 216 -13.43 -7.13 -24.50
CA GLY A 216 -12.60 -8.18 -25.09
C GLY A 216 -11.23 -7.69 -25.53
N GLU A 217 -11.12 -6.47 -26.05
CA GLU A 217 -9.85 -5.85 -26.42
C GLU A 217 -9.02 -5.51 -25.18
N ILE A 218 -9.64 -4.99 -24.15
CA ILE A 218 -8.95 -4.76 -22.85
C ILE A 218 -8.42 -6.07 -22.29
N ALA A 219 -9.21 -7.15 -22.32
CA ALA A 219 -8.76 -8.48 -21.90
C ALA A 219 -7.48 -8.91 -22.64
N CYS A 220 -7.45 -8.76 -23.96
CA CYS A 220 -6.26 -9.09 -24.77
C CYS A 220 -5.05 -8.21 -24.39
N ARG A 221 -5.25 -6.91 -24.19
CA ARG A 221 -4.17 -5.95 -23.84
C ARG A 221 -3.51 -6.23 -22.49
N VAL A 222 -4.23 -6.92 -21.61
CA VAL A 222 -3.70 -7.32 -20.30
C VAL A 222 -3.41 -8.82 -20.19
N GLY A 223 -3.27 -9.50 -21.35
CA GLY A 223 -2.76 -10.85 -21.46
C GLY A 223 -3.76 -11.97 -21.15
N TYR A 224 -5.07 -11.70 -21.25
CA TYR A 224 -6.10 -12.73 -21.17
C TYR A 224 -6.50 -13.21 -22.57
N THR A 225 -6.54 -14.51 -22.74
CA THR A 225 -6.92 -15.15 -24.01
C THR A 225 -8.44 -15.23 -24.23
N SER A 226 -9.23 -15.03 -23.17
CA SER A 226 -10.69 -15.00 -23.29
C SER A 226 -11.29 -13.91 -22.40
N GLN A 227 -12.36 -13.28 -22.91
CA GLN A 227 -13.11 -12.28 -22.16
C GLN A 227 -13.79 -12.88 -20.92
N SER A 228 -14.19 -14.15 -20.96
CA SER A 228 -14.82 -14.83 -19.83
C SER A 228 -13.83 -15.04 -18.68
N ALA A 229 -12.61 -15.51 -18.97
CA ALA A 229 -11.55 -15.65 -17.97
C ALA A 229 -11.15 -14.30 -17.36
N PHE A 230 -11.07 -13.27 -18.19
CA PHE A 230 -10.85 -11.89 -17.74
C PHE A 230 -11.96 -11.41 -16.81
N ALA A 231 -13.23 -11.56 -17.21
CA ALA A 231 -14.36 -11.11 -16.41
C ALA A 231 -14.42 -11.82 -15.05
N ALA A 232 -14.14 -13.12 -15.00
CA ALA A 232 -14.07 -13.88 -13.77
C ALA A 232 -12.91 -13.42 -12.87
N ALA A 233 -11.75 -13.09 -13.46
CA ALA A 233 -10.60 -12.58 -12.71
C ALA A 233 -10.89 -11.19 -12.12
N VAL A 234 -11.48 -10.27 -12.90
CA VAL A 234 -11.88 -8.94 -12.45
C VAL A 234 -12.92 -9.03 -11.33
N LEU A 235 -13.94 -9.89 -11.48
CA LEU A 235 -14.96 -10.07 -10.46
C LEU A 235 -14.36 -10.59 -9.14
N ARG A 236 -13.43 -11.53 -9.21
CA ARG A 236 -12.75 -12.09 -8.03
C ARG A 236 -11.86 -11.06 -7.33
N GLU A 237 -11.14 -10.23 -8.09
CA GLU A 237 -10.19 -9.24 -7.56
C GLU A 237 -10.91 -8.00 -7.01
N PHE A 238 -11.95 -7.50 -7.70
CA PHE A 238 -12.59 -6.21 -7.40
C PHE A 238 -14.05 -6.33 -6.94
N GLY A 239 -14.61 -7.52 -6.83
CA GLY A 239 -16.00 -7.73 -6.41
C GLY A 239 -17.07 -7.22 -7.41
N ALA A 240 -16.65 -6.74 -8.60
CA ALA A 240 -17.54 -6.19 -9.61
C ALA A 240 -17.15 -6.67 -11.02
N SER A 241 -18.14 -6.77 -11.92
CA SER A 241 -17.87 -7.13 -13.31
C SER A 241 -17.22 -5.97 -14.08
N PRO A 242 -16.46 -6.25 -15.17
CA PRO A 242 -15.86 -5.19 -16.00
C PRO A 242 -16.87 -4.14 -16.48
N GLY A 243 -18.05 -4.59 -16.87
CA GLY A 243 -19.12 -3.69 -17.32
C GLY A 243 -19.69 -2.81 -16.20
N LYS A 244 -19.72 -3.32 -14.95
CA LYS A 244 -20.13 -2.53 -13.77
C LYS A 244 -19.06 -1.48 -13.46
N LEU A 245 -17.78 -1.84 -13.41
CA LEU A 245 -16.66 -0.92 -13.16
C LEU A 245 -16.61 0.22 -14.20
N ARG A 246 -16.93 -0.07 -15.47
CA ARG A 246 -17.00 0.94 -16.54
C ARG A 246 -18.15 1.93 -16.30
N ARG A 247 -19.34 1.46 -15.96
CA ARG A 247 -20.51 2.34 -15.72
C ARG A 247 -20.29 3.26 -14.53
N GLU A 248 -19.75 2.75 -13.44
CA GLU A 248 -19.48 3.54 -12.24
C GLU A 248 -18.44 4.66 -12.47
N ALA A 249 -17.62 4.55 -13.50
CA ALA A 249 -16.70 5.61 -13.91
C ALA A 249 -17.35 6.67 -14.81
N GLY A 250 -18.38 6.30 -15.59
CA GLY A 250 -19.09 7.21 -16.49
C GLY A 250 -20.16 8.07 -15.81
N ASP A 251 -20.54 7.70 -14.58
CA ASP A 251 -21.54 8.43 -13.77
C ASP A 251 -20.90 9.50 -12.85
N LYS A 252 -19.63 9.82 -13.04
CA LYS A 252 -18.89 10.90 -12.36
C LYS A 252 -18.47 11.93 -13.38
#